data_aed55c3a44ac4114c147c63e923f5cde
#
_entry.id   aed55c3a44ac4114c147c63e923f5cde
#
_cell.length_a   1.000
_cell.length_b   1.000
_cell.length_c   1.000
_cell.angle_alpha   90.00
_cell.angle_beta   90.00
_cell.angle_gamma   90.00
#
_symmetry.space_group_name_H-M   'P 1'
#
loop_
_entity.id
_entity.type
_entity.pdbx_description
1 polymer ?
#
loop_
_entity_poly.entity_id
_entity_poly.type
_entity_poly.pdbx_seq_one_letter_code
_entity_poly.pdbx_strand_id
1 'polypeptide(L)'
;KGYILEQYKGGKWTQIYKTAKNSDTSYTVSGLSSDVTYTFRIKSYIVSGSTEKYSAYTRLAVKTPIINVSSFKATANQNTIVLSWSRNTAATGYIIEQFKSGKWKQIYVTKNNPPLGYAVSGLAEGTPYTFRLKSYRTANDKTSYSNYTAVKATTELSAMKNAVVKSTSSSAIALAWGQNANATGYIIEQYKGGKWTQIAVTKNNTTLAFTVKRLKSDTTYTFRVKAYRNIG
;
A
#
# COMPACT_ATOMS: atom_id res chain seq x y z
N LYS A 1 34.22 -18.31 -31.53
CA LYS A 1 34.69 -17.81 -30.21
C LYS A 1 33.50 -17.25 -29.46
N GLY A 2 33.12 -17.89 -28.39
CA GLY A 2 32.01 -17.40 -27.57
C GLY A 2 31.66 -18.39 -26.47
N TYR A 3 30.40 -18.32 -26.03
CA TYR A 3 29.89 -19.14 -24.92
C TYR A 3 28.60 -19.84 -25.32
N ILE A 4 28.38 -21.01 -24.71
CA ILE A 4 27.14 -21.77 -24.80
C ILE A 4 26.56 -21.86 -23.40
N LEU A 5 25.32 -21.36 -23.23
CA LEU A 5 24.56 -21.42 -21.99
C LEU A 5 23.46 -22.48 -22.15
N GLU A 6 23.37 -23.38 -21.19
CA GLU A 6 22.35 -24.43 -21.13
C GLU A 6 21.59 -24.40 -19.80
N GLN A 7 20.32 -24.72 -19.87
CA GLN A 7 19.43 -24.88 -18.70
C GLN A 7 19.06 -26.36 -18.53
N TYR A 8 19.08 -26.83 -17.29
CA TYR A 8 18.54 -28.16 -16.93
C TYR A 8 17.04 -28.10 -16.84
N LYS A 9 16.34 -28.84 -17.71
CA LYS A 9 14.85 -28.85 -17.75
C LYS A 9 14.39 -30.25 -18.21
N GLY A 10 13.40 -30.82 -17.49
CA GLY A 10 12.84 -32.12 -17.84
C GLY A 10 13.87 -33.25 -17.90
N GLY A 11 14.82 -33.30 -16.96
CA GLY A 11 15.84 -34.35 -16.89
C GLY A 11 17.01 -34.20 -17.84
N LYS A 12 17.05 -33.14 -18.69
CA LYS A 12 18.09 -32.94 -19.70
C LYS A 12 18.60 -31.49 -19.74
N TRP A 13 19.83 -31.32 -20.25
CA TRP A 13 20.42 -30.04 -20.55
C TRP A 13 19.96 -29.56 -21.92
N THR A 14 19.44 -28.36 -21.98
CA THR A 14 18.97 -27.73 -23.23
C THR A 14 19.71 -26.41 -23.43
N GLN A 15 20.31 -26.21 -24.59
CA GLN A 15 20.92 -24.93 -24.94
C GLN A 15 19.85 -23.84 -25.04
N ILE A 16 20.07 -22.77 -24.31
CA ILE A 16 19.17 -21.60 -24.29
C ILE A 16 19.79 -20.37 -24.95
N TYR A 17 21.13 -20.34 -25.03
CA TYR A 17 21.83 -19.24 -25.69
C TYR A 17 23.21 -19.68 -26.18
N LYS A 18 23.64 -19.10 -27.29
CA LYS A 18 25.01 -19.21 -27.84
C LYS A 18 25.47 -17.85 -28.31
N THR A 19 26.55 -17.32 -27.75
CA THR A 19 27.13 -16.05 -28.21
C THR A 19 27.98 -16.24 -29.46
N ALA A 20 28.05 -15.21 -30.31
CA ALA A 20 28.94 -15.18 -31.46
C ALA A 20 30.32 -14.57 -31.13
N LYS A 21 30.44 -13.87 -30.01
CA LYS A 21 31.64 -13.14 -29.57
C LYS A 21 31.98 -13.48 -28.12
N ASN A 22 33.25 -13.49 -27.80
CA ASN A 22 33.74 -13.66 -26.42
C ASN A 22 33.63 -12.40 -25.55
N SER A 23 33.28 -11.25 -26.16
CA SER A 23 32.94 -10.02 -25.46
C SER A 23 31.52 -10.05 -24.84
N ASP A 24 30.65 -10.96 -25.28
CA ASP A 24 29.27 -11.10 -24.79
C ASP A 24 29.30 -11.92 -23.49
N THR A 25 29.45 -11.25 -22.37
CA THR A 25 29.68 -11.86 -21.05
C THR A 25 28.42 -11.91 -20.18
N SER A 26 27.26 -11.50 -20.69
CA SER A 26 25.99 -11.50 -19.98
C SER A 26 24.83 -12.00 -20.83
N TYR A 27 23.86 -12.65 -20.16
CA TYR A 27 22.59 -13.06 -20.79
C TYR A 27 21.48 -13.07 -19.75
N THR A 28 20.32 -12.50 -20.07
CA THR A 28 19.15 -12.47 -19.20
C THR A 28 18.19 -13.58 -19.60
N VAL A 29 17.96 -14.53 -18.68
CA VAL A 29 16.94 -15.57 -18.84
C VAL A 29 15.63 -15.03 -18.31
N SER A 30 14.62 -14.91 -19.17
CA SER A 30 13.28 -14.40 -18.85
C SER A 30 12.22 -15.53 -18.83
N GLY A 31 10.99 -15.21 -18.41
CA GLY A 31 9.86 -16.16 -18.37
C GLY A 31 9.99 -17.22 -17.28
N LEU A 32 10.83 -16.99 -16.27
CA LEU A 32 11.00 -17.90 -15.15
C LEU A 32 9.85 -17.79 -14.14
N SER A 33 9.43 -18.93 -13.58
CA SER A 33 8.45 -18.97 -12.50
C SER A 33 9.05 -18.49 -11.18
N SER A 34 8.24 -17.88 -10.33
CA SER A 34 8.61 -17.38 -9.01
C SER A 34 8.84 -18.54 -8.03
N ASP A 35 9.82 -18.38 -7.12
CA ASP A 35 10.20 -19.33 -6.06
C ASP A 35 10.63 -20.72 -6.59
N VAL A 36 11.24 -20.75 -7.78
CA VAL A 36 11.74 -21.97 -8.43
C VAL A 36 13.25 -21.91 -8.51
N THR A 37 13.91 -23.05 -8.20
CA THR A 37 15.34 -23.20 -8.41
C THR A 37 15.61 -23.65 -9.84
N TYR A 38 16.41 -22.90 -10.54
CA TYR A 38 16.88 -23.18 -11.89
C TYR A 38 18.36 -23.53 -11.85
N THR A 39 18.75 -24.48 -12.66
CA THR A 39 20.16 -24.88 -12.78
C THR A 39 20.61 -24.63 -14.21
N PHE A 40 21.70 -23.89 -14.31
CA PHE A 40 22.34 -23.54 -15.57
C PHE A 40 23.77 -24.09 -15.61
N ARG A 41 24.32 -24.24 -16.82
CA ARG A 41 25.74 -24.46 -17.04
C ARG A 41 26.22 -23.69 -18.26
N ILE A 42 27.46 -23.24 -18.22
CA ILE A 42 28.09 -22.49 -19.30
C ILE A 42 29.41 -23.14 -19.66
N LYS A 43 29.74 -23.14 -20.92
CA LYS A 43 31.07 -23.46 -21.46
C LYS A 43 31.49 -22.45 -22.52
N SER A 44 32.78 -22.23 -22.69
CA SER A 44 33.32 -21.50 -23.83
C SER A 44 33.55 -22.42 -25.04
N TYR A 45 33.57 -21.83 -26.22
CA TYR A 45 33.96 -22.54 -27.44
C TYR A 45 34.85 -21.68 -28.34
N ILE A 46 35.66 -22.36 -29.11
CA ILE A 46 36.42 -21.78 -30.23
C ILE A 46 36.15 -22.60 -31.51
N VAL A 47 36.26 -21.95 -32.66
CA VAL A 47 36.17 -22.60 -33.96
C VAL A 47 37.57 -22.66 -34.56
N SER A 48 38.01 -23.84 -34.96
CA SER A 48 39.27 -24.09 -35.63
C SER A 48 38.99 -24.88 -36.93
N GLY A 49 39.02 -24.19 -38.06
CA GLY A 49 38.49 -24.72 -39.33
C GLY A 49 36.97 -24.97 -39.21
N SER A 50 36.53 -26.16 -39.55
CA SER A 50 35.14 -26.62 -39.45
C SER A 50 34.79 -27.26 -38.09
N THR A 51 35.72 -27.30 -37.12
CA THR A 51 35.54 -28.01 -35.85
C THR A 51 35.39 -27.04 -34.68
N GLU A 52 34.40 -27.27 -33.81
CA GLU A 52 34.25 -26.57 -32.52
C GLU A 52 34.99 -27.33 -31.40
N LYS A 53 35.79 -26.60 -30.61
CA LYS A 53 36.44 -27.10 -29.40
C LYS A 53 35.84 -26.37 -28.18
N TYR A 54 35.63 -27.09 -27.06
CA TYR A 54 34.92 -26.61 -25.89
C TYR A 54 35.75 -26.69 -24.61
N SER A 55 35.50 -25.77 -23.68
CA SER A 55 35.96 -25.91 -22.29
C SER A 55 35.11 -26.88 -21.53
N ALA A 56 35.53 -27.22 -20.31
CA ALA A 56 34.64 -27.82 -19.30
C ALA A 56 33.47 -26.88 -18.96
N TYR A 57 32.40 -27.46 -18.43
CA TYR A 57 31.25 -26.71 -17.98
C TYR A 57 31.46 -26.14 -16.59
N THR A 58 31.02 -24.89 -16.37
CA THR A 58 30.76 -24.31 -15.05
C THR A 58 29.26 -24.31 -14.79
N ARG A 59 28.82 -24.72 -13.58
CA ARG A 59 27.41 -24.83 -13.18
C ARG A 59 27.03 -23.74 -12.17
N LEU A 60 25.78 -23.28 -12.26
CA LEU A 60 25.16 -22.34 -11.35
C LEU A 60 23.72 -22.78 -11.07
N ALA A 61 23.34 -22.84 -9.78
CA ALA A 61 21.96 -22.98 -9.37
C ALA A 61 21.51 -21.67 -8.73
N VAL A 62 20.36 -21.15 -9.14
CA VAL A 62 19.78 -19.91 -8.63
C VAL A 62 18.28 -20.10 -8.40
N LYS A 63 17.80 -19.62 -7.27
CA LYS A 63 16.39 -19.61 -6.95
C LYS A 63 15.80 -18.24 -7.25
N THR A 64 14.73 -18.21 -8.04
CA THR A 64 13.97 -16.97 -8.29
C THR A 64 13.25 -16.52 -7.02
N PRO A 65 13.16 -15.21 -6.72
CA PRO A 65 12.42 -14.72 -5.56
C PRO A 65 10.91 -14.95 -5.73
N ILE A 66 10.18 -14.92 -4.61
CA ILE A 66 8.71 -14.83 -4.65
C ILE A 66 8.32 -13.45 -5.17
N ILE A 67 7.34 -13.40 -6.08
CA ILE A 67 6.77 -12.14 -6.58
C ILE A 67 6.16 -11.35 -5.40
N ASN A 68 6.43 -10.05 -5.36
CA ASN A 68 5.83 -9.15 -4.38
C ASN A 68 4.31 -9.10 -4.54
N VAL A 69 3.61 -8.87 -3.44
CA VAL A 69 2.16 -8.66 -3.48
C VAL A 69 1.87 -7.36 -4.21
N SER A 70 0.97 -7.42 -5.18
CA SER A 70 0.48 -6.25 -5.93
C SER A 70 -0.86 -5.75 -5.40
N SER A 71 -1.23 -4.52 -5.77
CA SER A 71 -2.52 -3.90 -5.43
C SER A 71 -2.82 -3.87 -3.93
N PHE A 72 -1.80 -3.76 -3.08
CA PHE A 72 -2.01 -3.58 -1.65
C PHE A 72 -2.64 -2.22 -1.37
N LYS A 73 -3.89 -2.22 -0.87
CA LYS A 73 -4.71 -1.03 -0.64
C LYS A 73 -5.22 -1.00 0.78
N ALA A 74 -5.52 0.20 1.27
CA ALA A 74 -6.14 0.45 2.56
C ALA A 74 -7.32 1.42 2.36
N THR A 75 -8.50 1.03 2.80
CA THR A 75 -9.70 1.88 2.83
C THR A 75 -10.05 2.14 4.28
N ALA A 76 -10.08 3.41 4.66
CA ALA A 76 -10.31 3.83 6.03
C ALA A 76 -11.76 4.24 6.26
N ASN A 77 -12.28 3.91 7.44
CA ASN A 77 -13.46 4.45 8.08
C ASN A 77 -13.04 5.13 9.39
N GLN A 78 -13.98 5.47 10.27
CA GLN A 78 -13.71 6.17 11.53
C GLN A 78 -12.77 5.40 12.47
N ASN A 79 -12.98 4.10 12.66
CA ASN A 79 -12.24 3.26 13.61
C ASN A 79 -11.75 1.94 13.03
N THR A 80 -11.81 1.79 11.70
CA THR A 80 -11.44 0.57 10.99
C THR A 80 -10.71 0.92 9.70
N ILE A 81 -9.66 0.17 9.39
CA ILE A 81 -9.01 0.20 8.08
C ILE A 81 -9.12 -1.19 7.47
N VAL A 82 -9.74 -1.27 6.31
CA VAL A 82 -9.83 -2.49 5.51
C VAL A 82 -8.64 -2.55 4.57
N LEU A 83 -7.81 -3.56 4.76
CA LEU A 83 -6.68 -3.88 3.90
C LEU A 83 -7.11 -4.88 2.83
N SER A 84 -6.69 -4.69 1.59
CA SER A 84 -6.96 -5.62 0.47
C SER A 84 -5.74 -5.71 -0.44
N TRP A 85 -5.59 -6.86 -1.13
CA TRP A 85 -4.47 -7.11 -2.04
C TRP A 85 -4.82 -8.09 -3.13
N SER A 86 -4.00 -8.13 -4.19
CA SER A 86 -4.16 -9.11 -5.26
C SER A 86 -3.55 -10.46 -4.87
N ARG A 87 -4.15 -11.53 -5.36
CA ARG A 87 -3.68 -12.89 -5.14
C ARG A 87 -2.30 -13.11 -5.74
N ASN A 88 -1.39 -13.68 -4.95
CA ASN A 88 -0.15 -14.27 -5.43
C ASN A 88 -0.32 -15.79 -5.51
N THR A 89 -0.45 -16.35 -6.70
CA THR A 89 -0.73 -17.78 -6.91
C THR A 89 0.38 -18.70 -6.42
N ALA A 90 1.61 -18.20 -6.26
CA ALA A 90 2.75 -18.95 -5.73
C ALA A 90 2.80 -18.95 -4.19
N ALA A 91 2.00 -18.13 -3.51
CA ALA A 91 2.05 -18.01 -2.06
C ALA A 91 1.23 -19.11 -1.34
N THR A 92 1.71 -19.54 -0.19
CA THR A 92 0.93 -20.29 0.80
C THR A 92 0.03 -19.36 1.59
N GLY A 93 0.51 -18.14 1.90
CA GLY A 93 -0.25 -17.15 2.65
C GLY A 93 0.46 -15.80 2.70
N TYR A 94 -0.04 -14.96 3.62
CA TYR A 94 0.39 -13.57 3.74
C TYR A 94 0.65 -13.22 5.20
N ILE A 95 1.59 -12.31 5.43
CA ILE A 95 1.90 -11.72 6.74
C ILE A 95 1.66 -10.22 6.66
N ILE A 96 0.82 -9.71 7.56
CA ILE A 96 0.51 -8.29 7.69
C ILE A 96 1.13 -7.77 8.97
N GLU A 97 1.80 -6.64 8.86
CA GLU A 97 2.38 -5.93 9.99
C GLU A 97 1.91 -4.46 10.00
N GLN A 98 1.74 -3.95 11.21
CA GLN A 98 1.44 -2.54 11.48
C GLN A 98 2.67 -1.88 12.10
N PHE A 99 2.98 -0.66 11.67
CA PHE A 99 3.99 0.17 12.32
C PHE A 99 3.38 0.82 13.56
N LYS A 100 3.94 0.52 14.74
CA LYS A 100 3.47 1.04 16.03
C LYS A 100 4.66 1.30 16.96
N SER A 101 4.73 2.49 17.56
CA SER A 101 5.79 2.88 18.51
C SER A 101 7.21 2.61 17.97
N GLY A 102 7.47 3.04 16.73
CA GLY A 102 8.79 2.90 16.09
C GLY A 102 9.15 1.49 15.60
N LYS A 103 8.24 0.51 15.72
CA LYS A 103 8.50 -0.89 15.37
C LYS A 103 7.38 -1.48 14.50
N TRP A 104 7.73 -2.45 13.67
CA TRP A 104 6.77 -3.25 12.94
C TRP A 104 6.28 -4.40 13.84
N LYS A 105 4.97 -4.49 14.00
CA LYS A 105 4.31 -5.56 14.76
C LYS A 105 3.42 -6.37 13.82
N GLN A 106 3.60 -7.69 13.81
CA GLN A 106 2.72 -8.59 13.09
C GLN A 106 1.32 -8.55 13.72
N ILE A 107 0.30 -8.30 12.90
CA ILE A 107 -1.11 -8.23 13.32
C ILE A 107 -1.96 -9.36 12.75
N TYR A 108 -1.52 -9.96 11.63
CA TYR A 108 -2.27 -11.04 11.00
C TYR A 108 -1.36 -11.93 10.15
N VAL A 109 -1.68 -13.21 10.12
CA VAL A 109 -1.09 -14.23 9.22
C VAL A 109 -2.21 -15.06 8.64
N THR A 110 -2.28 -15.14 7.32
CA THR A 110 -3.16 -16.11 6.66
C THR A 110 -2.43 -17.44 6.52
N LYS A 111 -3.10 -18.54 6.78
CA LYS A 111 -2.55 -19.89 6.57
C LYS A 111 -2.87 -20.45 5.18
N ASN A 112 -3.72 -19.76 4.44
CA ASN A 112 -4.18 -20.13 3.11
C ASN A 112 -4.15 -18.90 2.19
N ASN A 113 -4.19 -19.14 0.89
CA ASN A 113 -4.21 -18.13 -0.16
C ASN A 113 -5.60 -18.08 -0.85
N PRO A 114 -6.61 -17.70 -0.33
CA PRO A 114 -7.38 -16.64 0.28
C PRO A 114 -7.37 -16.76 1.82
N PRO A 115 -7.76 -15.72 2.58
CA PRO A 115 -8.44 -14.48 2.15
C PRO A 115 -7.48 -13.42 1.58
N LEU A 116 -8.05 -12.48 0.78
CA LEU A 116 -7.33 -11.36 0.15
C LEU A 116 -7.69 -10.01 0.78
N GLY A 117 -8.14 -10.01 2.01
CA GLY A 117 -8.48 -8.84 2.79
C GLY A 117 -8.41 -9.10 4.29
N TYR A 118 -8.21 -8.03 5.05
CA TYR A 118 -8.19 -8.03 6.50
C TYR A 118 -8.65 -6.68 7.05
N ALA A 119 -9.59 -6.71 8.00
CA ALA A 119 -10.08 -5.49 8.67
C ALA A 119 -9.33 -5.29 9.99
N VAL A 120 -8.68 -4.16 10.14
CA VAL A 120 -8.03 -3.71 11.37
C VAL A 120 -9.00 -2.78 12.09
N SER A 121 -9.57 -3.22 13.19
CA SER A 121 -10.58 -2.50 13.97
C SER A 121 -10.01 -1.90 15.26
N GLY A 122 -10.79 -1.07 15.95
CA GLY A 122 -10.41 -0.45 17.23
C GLY A 122 -9.36 0.64 17.09
N LEU A 123 -9.27 1.24 15.90
CA LEU A 123 -8.34 2.32 15.59
C LEU A 123 -8.89 3.66 16.09
N ALA A 124 -8.00 4.55 16.50
CA ALA A 124 -8.37 5.91 16.87
C ALA A 124 -8.76 6.72 15.62
N GLU A 125 -9.80 7.54 15.73
CA GLU A 125 -10.27 8.42 14.66
C GLU A 125 -9.23 9.47 14.26
N GLY A 126 -9.25 9.90 13.01
CA GLY A 126 -8.37 10.94 12.47
C GLY A 126 -6.87 10.62 12.63
N THR A 127 -6.48 9.37 12.69
CA THR A 127 -5.13 8.93 13.01
C THR A 127 -4.49 8.21 11.83
N PRO A 128 -3.24 8.54 11.46
CA PRO A 128 -2.52 7.85 10.39
C PRO A 128 -1.99 6.51 10.87
N TYR A 129 -2.12 5.52 10.03
CA TYR A 129 -1.60 4.17 10.22
C TYR A 129 -0.78 3.74 9.02
N THR A 130 0.28 2.98 9.29
CA THR A 130 1.11 2.40 8.24
C THR A 130 1.13 0.89 8.39
N PHE A 131 0.86 0.20 7.29
CA PHE A 131 0.86 -1.25 7.20
C PHE A 131 1.83 -1.71 6.14
N ARG A 132 2.35 -2.93 6.28
CA ARG A 132 3.08 -3.62 5.24
C ARG A 132 2.65 -5.08 5.15
N LEU A 133 2.76 -5.60 3.96
CA LEU A 133 2.32 -6.95 3.61
C LEU A 133 3.44 -7.65 2.85
N LYS A 134 3.69 -8.91 3.17
CA LYS A 134 4.49 -9.82 2.34
C LYS A 134 3.76 -11.15 2.16
N SER A 135 3.99 -11.81 1.05
CA SER A 135 3.60 -13.19 0.86
C SER A 135 4.68 -14.14 1.37
N TYR A 136 4.28 -15.36 1.74
CA TYR A 136 5.20 -16.44 2.05
C TYR A 136 4.78 -17.73 1.34
N ARG A 137 5.75 -18.58 1.07
CA ARG A 137 5.55 -19.94 0.57
C ARG A 137 6.30 -20.93 1.44
N THR A 138 5.59 -21.94 1.92
CA THR A 138 6.19 -23.09 2.62
C THR A 138 6.15 -24.30 1.70
N ALA A 139 7.29 -24.89 1.45
CA ALA A 139 7.46 -26.13 0.68
C ALA A 139 8.62 -26.93 1.27
N ASN A 140 8.42 -28.23 1.49
CA ASN A 140 9.42 -29.13 2.08
C ASN A 140 10.06 -28.56 3.37
N ASP A 141 9.22 -28.10 4.31
CA ASP A 141 9.58 -27.51 5.61
C ASP A 141 10.44 -26.25 5.55
N LYS A 142 10.60 -25.67 4.35
CA LYS A 142 11.30 -24.41 4.13
C LYS A 142 10.33 -23.29 3.76
N THR A 143 10.46 -22.16 4.42
CA THR A 143 9.64 -20.97 4.12
C THR A 143 10.48 -19.91 3.43
N SER A 144 9.98 -19.44 2.30
CA SER A 144 10.51 -18.30 1.53
C SER A 144 9.53 -17.14 1.62
N TYR A 145 10.02 -15.91 1.49
CA TYR A 145 9.25 -14.69 1.61
C TYR A 145 9.45 -13.78 0.40
N SER A 146 8.40 -13.04 0.02
CA SER A 146 8.55 -11.88 -0.86
C SER A 146 9.11 -10.67 -0.10
N ASN A 147 9.48 -9.61 -0.82
CA ASN A 147 9.67 -8.32 -0.19
C ASN A 147 8.33 -7.77 0.34
N TYR A 148 8.41 -6.79 1.23
CA TYR A 148 7.24 -6.07 1.73
C TYR A 148 6.72 -5.06 0.71
N THR A 149 5.40 -4.96 0.62
CA THR A 149 4.70 -3.81 0.03
C THR A 149 4.01 -3.06 1.16
N ALA A 150 4.08 -1.73 1.17
CA ALA A 150 3.53 -0.90 2.25
C ALA A 150 2.41 0.00 1.75
N VAL A 151 1.51 0.36 2.68
CA VAL A 151 0.40 1.30 2.46
C VAL A 151 0.18 2.15 3.71
N LYS A 152 -0.25 3.41 3.50
CA LYS A 152 -0.67 4.32 4.57
C LYS A 152 -2.13 4.68 4.39
N ALA A 153 -2.85 4.82 5.49
CA ALA A 153 -4.21 5.33 5.52
C ALA A 153 -4.46 6.10 6.82
N THR A 154 -5.31 7.11 6.76
CA THR A 154 -5.74 7.88 7.94
C THR A 154 -7.21 7.57 8.17
N THR A 155 -7.56 7.17 9.39
CA THR A 155 -8.95 6.97 9.79
C THR A 155 -9.72 8.29 9.72
N GLU A 156 -10.99 8.22 9.41
CA GLU A 156 -11.86 9.39 9.33
C GLU A 156 -12.21 9.91 10.72
N LEU A 157 -12.53 11.20 10.81
CA LEU A 157 -13.22 11.75 11.97
C LEU A 157 -14.71 11.47 11.87
N SER A 158 -15.37 11.21 12.98
CA SER A 158 -16.83 11.10 13.03
C SER A 158 -17.49 12.40 12.58
N ALA A 159 -18.64 12.24 11.90
CA ALA A 159 -19.42 13.39 11.46
C ALA A 159 -19.83 14.26 12.64
N MET A 160 -19.94 15.56 12.39
CA MET A 160 -20.41 16.51 13.38
C MET A 160 -21.84 16.16 13.83
N LYS A 161 -22.06 16.24 15.13
CA LYS A 161 -23.39 16.03 15.74
C LYS A 161 -23.97 17.36 16.21
N ASN A 162 -25.29 17.46 16.24
CA ASN A 162 -26.04 18.56 16.84
C ASN A 162 -25.64 19.96 16.31
N ALA A 163 -25.33 20.06 15.01
CA ALA A 163 -25.14 21.37 14.39
C ALA A 163 -26.51 22.04 14.23
N VAL A 164 -26.68 23.19 14.89
CA VAL A 164 -27.95 23.92 14.95
C VAL A 164 -27.72 25.42 14.79
N VAL A 165 -28.75 26.12 14.34
CA VAL A 165 -28.88 27.57 14.51
C VAL A 165 -29.39 27.83 15.91
N LYS A 166 -28.60 28.47 16.77
CA LYS A 166 -28.95 28.78 18.17
C LYS A 166 -29.82 30.03 18.25
N SER A 167 -29.53 31.02 17.46
CA SER A 167 -30.32 32.27 17.41
C SER A 167 -30.06 33.02 16.09
N THR A 168 -31.05 33.88 15.73
CA THR A 168 -30.97 34.77 14.58
C THR A 168 -31.32 36.19 15.00
N SER A 169 -30.75 37.17 14.31
CA SER A 169 -31.14 38.59 14.37
C SER A 169 -31.17 39.18 12.95
N SER A 170 -31.52 40.44 12.77
CA SER A 170 -31.54 41.12 11.46
C SER A 170 -30.20 41.13 10.74
N SER A 171 -29.09 40.93 11.45
CA SER A 171 -27.74 41.01 10.88
C SER A 171 -26.76 39.93 11.32
N ALA A 172 -27.24 38.96 12.13
CA ALA A 172 -26.36 37.89 12.64
C ALA A 172 -27.10 36.55 12.83
N ILE A 173 -26.37 35.46 12.68
CA ILE A 173 -26.81 34.10 12.93
C ILE A 173 -25.78 33.44 13.86
N ALA A 174 -26.22 32.93 15.01
CA ALA A 174 -25.41 32.14 15.92
C ALA A 174 -25.57 30.66 15.62
N LEU A 175 -24.44 30.02 15.32
CA LEU A 175 -24.33 28.58 15.08
C LEU A 175 -23.78 27.90 16.34
N ALA A 176 -24.24 26.70 16.65
CA ALA A 176 -23.67 25.84 17.68
C ALA A 176 -23.61 24.39 17.19
N TRP A 177 -22.70 23.60 17.78
CA TRP A 177 -22.50 22.21 17.41
C TRP A 177 -22.00 21.37 18.59
N GLY A 178 -22.08 20.05 18.46
CA GLY A 178 -21.57 19.12 19.47
C GLY A 178 -20.04 18.96 19.37
N GLN A 179 -19.41 18.70 20.52
CA GLN A 179 -17.97 18.46 20.58
C GLN A 179 -17.59 17.14 19.86
N ASN A 180 -16.52 17.19 19.06
CA ASN A 180 -15.80 16.01 18.61
C ASN A 180 -14.48 15.93 19.40
N ALA A 181 -14.39 14.95 20.30
CA ALA A 181 -13.25 14.80 21.22
C ALA A 181 -11.92 14.53 20.49
N ASN A 182 -11.98 13.98 19.27
CA ASN A 182 -10.82 13.64 18.46
C ASN A 182 -10.37 14.77 17.50
N ALA A 183 -11.10 15.87 17.45
CA ALA A 183 -10.78 17.02 16.62
C ALA A 183 -9.74 17.93 17.25
N THR A 184 -8.95 18.61 16.42
CA THR A 184 -8.15 19.77 16.84
C THR A 184 -9.00 21.02 16.89
N GLY A 185 -10.01 21.12 16.03
CA GLY A 185 -10.92 22.26 15.95
C GLY A 185 -11.96 22.05 14.85
N TYR A 186 -12.62 23.14 14.47
CA TYR A 186 -13.73 23.13 13.53
C TYR A 186 -13.55 24.16 12.43
N ILE A 187 -13.97 23.80 11.22
CA ILE A 187 -14.05 24.69 10.08
C ILE A 187 -15.52 25.00 9.83
N ILE A 188 -15.85 26.29 9.79
CA ILE A 188 -17.18 26.81 9.50
C ILE A 188 -17.19 27.33 8.08
N GLU A 189 -18.11 26.86 7.26
CA GLU A 189 -18.24 27.24 5.87
C GLU A 189 -19.66 27.74 5.57
N GLN A 190 -19.75 28.72 4.68
CA GLN A 190 -20.98 29.26 4.13
C GLN A 190 -21.13 28.88 2.67
N TYR A 191 -22.30 28.46 2.23
CA TYR A 191 -22.61 28.24 0.83
C TYR A 191 -22.92 29.59 0.16
N LYS A 192 -22.13 30.01 -0.82
CA LYS A 192 -22.28 31.26 -1.53
C LYS A 192 -21.80 31.13 -2.97
N GLY A 193 -22.59 31.61 -3.94
CA GLY A 193 -22.21 31.56 -5.34
C GLY A 193 -21.94 30.17 -5.87
N GLY A 194 -22.74 29.17 -5.50
CA GLY A 194 -22.59 27.77 -5.96
C GLY A 194 -21.50 26.97 -5.26
N LYS A 195 -20.78 27.53 -4.28
CA LYS A 195 -19.66 26.86 -3.60
C LYS A 195 -19.63 27.09 -2.09
N TRP A 196 -19.01 26.16 -1.37
CA TRP A 196 -18.70 26.30 0.03
C TRP A 196 -17.44 27.15 0.22
N THR A 197 -17.55 28.18 1.04
CA THR A 197 -16.45 29.09 1.38
C THR A 197 -16.23 29.10 2.87
N GLN A 198 -14.98 28.88 3.30
CA GLN A 198 -14.60 28.93 4.70
C GLN A 198 -14.74 30.36 5.21
N ILE A 199 -15.46 30.53 6.32
CA ILE A 199 -15.68 31.82 6.99
C ILE A 199 -15.01 31.91 8.36
N ALA A 200 -14.75 30.76 8.99
CA ALA A 200 -14.02 30.71 10.26
C ALA A 200 -13.36 29.34 10.50
N VAL A 201 -12.35 29.33 11.37
CA VAL A 201 -11.69 28.12 11.91
C VAL A 201 -11.51 28.32 13.41
N THR A 202 -11.89 27.34 14.20
CA THR A 202 -11.52 27.27 15.62
C THR A 202 -10.22 26.49 15.77
N LYS A 203 -9.37 26.86 16.74
CA LYS A 203 -8.07 26.20 16.98
C LYS A 203 -8.09 25.19 18.13
N ASN A 204 -9.28 24.95 18.70
CA ASN A 204 -9.49 23.96 19.75
C ASN A 204 -10.87 23.30 19.58
N ASN A 205 -11.05 22.13 20.16
CA ASN A 205 -12.29 21.35 20.08
C ASN A 205 -13.33 21.70 21.17
N THR A 206 -13.04 22.71 22.00
CA THR A 206 -13.97 23.22 23.04
C THR A 206 -14.73 24.46 22.61
N THR A 207 -14.34 25.09 21.50
CA THR A 207 -15.11 26.18 20.89
C THR A 207 -16.27 25.58 20.09
N LEU A 208 -17.47 25.57 20.66
CA LEU A 208 -18.65 24.89 20.13
C LEU A 208 -19.72 25.84 19.56
N ALA A 209 -19.38 27.09 19.35
CA ALA A 209 -20.27 28.07 18.76
C ALA A 209 -19.51 29.12 17.93
N PHE A 210 -20.19 29.71 16.97
CA PHE A 210 -19.68 30.83 16.16
C PHE A 210 -20.82 31.71 15.70
N THR A 211 -20.67 33.03 15.83
CA THR A 211 -21.66 34.00 15.34
C THR A 211 -21.20 34.63 14.03
N VAL A 212 -21.95 34.39 12.98
CA VAL A 212 -21.77 35.00 11.68
C VAL A 212 -22.46 36.39 11.72
N LYS A 213 -21.73 37.45 11.47
CA LYS A 213 -22.20 38.85 11.55
C LYS A 213 -22.27 39.50 10.15
N ARG A 214 -22.88 40.68 10.09
CA ARG A 214 -23.01 41.50 8.86
C ARG A 214 -23.80 40.77 7.75
N LEU A 215 -24.80 40.03 8.17
CA LEU A 215 -25.74 39.39 7.26
C LEU A 215 -26.82 40.39 6.84
N LYS A 216 -27.42 40.18 5.67
CA LYS A 216 -28.60 40.95 5.21
C LYS A 216 -29.84 40.39 5.87
N SER A 217 -30.75 41.28 6.31
CA SER A 217 -32.07 40.86 6.80
C SER A 217 -32.86 40.14 5.69
N ASP A 218 -33.82 39.33 6.10
CA ASP A 218 -34.74 38.61 5.22
C ASP A 218 -34.04 37.80 4.10
N THR A 219 -32.90 37.19 4.45
CA THR A 219 -32.08 36.45 3.51
C THR A 219 -31.75 35.05 4.10
N THR A 220 -31.96 34.02 3.29
CA THR A 220 -31.61 32.64 3.66
C THR A 220 -30.11 32.38 3.46
N TYR A 221 -29.49 31.85 4.50
CA TYR A 221 -28.08 31.46 4.49
C TYR A 221 -27.93 29.96 4.81
N THR A 222 -27.00 29.31 4.12
CA THR A 222 -26.69 27.90 4.39
C THR A 222 -25.26 27.79 4.91
N PHE A 223 -25.12 27.10 6.03
CA PHE A 223 -23.83 26.88 6.71
C PHE A 223 -23.59 25.39 6.89
N ARG A 224 -22.32 25.01 6.98
CA ARG A 224 -21.89 23.71 7.47
C ARG A 224 -20.69 23.84 8.39
N VAL A 225 -20.55 22.88 9.31
CA VAL A 225 -19.42 22.75 10.22
C VAL A 225 -18.80 21.40 10.03
N LYS A 226 -17.49 21.33 9.95
CA LYS A 226 -16.73 20.07 9.92
C LYS A 226 -15.61 20.13 10.95
N ALA A 227 -15.39 19.01 11.64
CA ALA A 227 -14.22 18.83 12.48
C ALA A 227 -12.97 18.63 11.62
N TYR A 228 -11.82 19.06 12.13
CA TYR A 228 -10.53 18.73 11.55
C TYR A 228 -9.54 18.30 12.63
N ARG A 229 -8.55 17.50 12.25
CA ARG A 229 -7.46 17.10 13.13
C ARG A 229 -6.12 17.38 12.45
N ASN A 230 -5.27 18.12 13.16
CA ASN A 230 -3.87 18.27 12.80
C ASN A 230 -3.11 17.06 13.33
N ILE A 231 -2.31 16.47 12.45
CA ILE A 231 -1.41 15.37 12.76
C ILE A 231 -0.02 15.97 12.58
N GLY A 232 0.66 16.19 13.70
CA GLY A 232 2.03 16.72 13.73
C GLY A 232 3.03 15.83 13.01
#